data_4f037aae9d5d040655c726bd8b590cf1
#
_entry.id   4f037aae9d5d040655c726bd8b590cf1
#
_cell.length_a   1.000
_cell.length_b   1.000
_cell.length_c   1.000
_cell.angle_alpha   90.00
_cell.angle_beta   90.00
_cell.angle_gamma   90.00
#
_symmetry.space_group_name_H-M   'P 1'
#
loop_
_entity.id
_entity.type
_entity.pdbx_description
1 polymer ?
#
loop_
_entity_poly.entity_id
_entity_poly.type
_entity_poly.pdbx_seq_one_letter_code
_entity_poly.pdbx_strand_id
1 'polypeptide(L)'
;STIHAVLHRNDLVKGIRRPRHRPTGTSLSRGAEPNDLWCADFKGEFKLGNGQYCYPLTVTDHASRYLLMCEALESTREATAITAFEQLFLERGLPAFIRSDNGVPFASPNALFNLSKLSVWWLRLGISIERIQPGQPQQNGRHERMHRTLKQETTRPSGMNSLQQQARFDTFVQEFNNERPHEALAMKMPAEVYSPSPRPYRGLPELSYPLHDRDVVVTACGRICLHRKRVNLSHVFAGQRVGKARPRRNLLRRIQVRDRSGDDIGQVRLAGVPTDHPRRARSS
;
A
#
# COMPACT_ATOMS: atom_id res chain seq x y z
N SER A 1 -19.81 -0.90 28.72
CA SER A 1 -20.32 -1.57 29.93
C SER A 1 -20.48 -0.56 31.03
N THR A 2 -21.46 -0.74 31.91
CA THR A 2 -21.82 0.16 33.01
C THR A 2 -20.63 0.40 33.96
N ILE A 3 -19.81 -0.59 34.21
CA ILE A 3 -18.62 -0.50 35.08
C ILE A 3 -17.61 0.50 34.52
N HIS A 4 -17.31 0.45 33.20
CA HIS A 4 -16.38 1.40 32.59
C HIS A 4 -16.90 2.84 32.66
N ALA A 5 -18.20 3.05 32.48
CA ALA A 5 -18.82 4.37 32.59
C ALA A 5 -18.75 4.94 34.00
N VAL A 6 -18.94 4.11 35.05
CA VAL A 6 -18.79 4.50 36.45
C VAL A 6 -17.37 4.86 36.80
N LEU A 7 -16.40 4.02 36.40
CA LEU A 7 -14.98 4.28 36.61
C LEU A 7 -14.49 5.54 35.89
N HIS A 8 -15.01 5.80 34.68
CA HIS A 8 -14.67 7.01 33.92
C HIS A 8 -15.21 8.28 34.56
N ARG A 9 -16.45 8.25 35.13
CA ARG A 9 -17.03 9.40 35.84
C ARG A 9 -16.28 9.77 37.12
N ASN A 10 -15.60 8.81 37.73
CA ASN A 10 -14.81 9.01 38.94
C ASN A 10 -13.29 9.16 38.67
N ASP A 11 -12.89 9.46 37.43
CA ASP A 11 -11.50 9.64 36.99
C ASP A 11 -10.56 8.48 37.34
N LEU A 12 -11.11 7.29 37.62
CA LEU A 12 -10.36 6.08 37.94
C LEU A 12 -9.86 5.35 36.68
N VAL A 13 -10.34 5.73 35.50
CA VAL A 13 -9.84 5.25 34.21
C VAL A 13 -8.91 6.31 33.61
N LYS A 14 -7.64 6.20 33.88
CA LYS A 14 -6.63 6.93 33.10
C LYS A 14 -6.65 6.37 31.67
N GLY A 15 -7.32 7.08 30.77
CA GLY A 15 -7.31 6.76 29.36
C GLY A 15 -5.88 6.83 28.86
N ILE A 16 -5.21 5.69 28.71
CA ILE A 16 -3.94 5.62 27.99
C ILE A 16 -4.28 5.98 26.54
N ARG A 17 -4.22 7.25 26.19
CA ARG A 17 -4.23 7.70 24.80
C ARG A 17 -2.97 7.09 24.17
N ARG A 18 -3.15 5.96 23.48
CA ARG A 18 -2.08 5.44 22.62
C ARG A 18 -1.75 6.56 21.63
N PRO A 19 -0.49 7.00 21.56
CA PRO A 19 -0.12 8.00 20.57
C PRO A 19 -0.49 7.44 19.19
N ARG A 20 -1.45 8.07 18.53
CA ARG A 20 -1.77 7.75 17.14
C ARG A 20 -0.60 8.26 16.32
N HIS A 21 0.06 7.38 15.59
CA HIS A 21 1.03 7.82 14.60
C HIS A 21 0.29 8.69 13.59
N ARG A 22 0.65 9.98 13.54
CA ARG A 22 0.11 10.86 12.51
C ARG A 22 0.62 10.36 11.16
N PRO A 23 -0.24 10.18 10.16
CA PRO A 23 0.21 9.82 8.83
C PRO A 23 1.13 10.93 8.33
N THR A 24 2.32 10.55 7.90
CA THR A 24 3.29 11.44 7.26
C THR A 24 3.45 10.98 5.82
N GLY A 25 3.47 11.94 4.89
CA GLY A 25 3.81 11.65 3.51
C GLY A 25 5.26 11.17 3.38
N THR A 26 5.57 10.52 2.28
CA THR A 26 6.94 10.13 1.91
C THR A 26 7.49 11.08 0.84
N SER A 27 8.80 11.00 0.55
CA SER A 27 9.34 11.61 -0.65
C SER A 27 8.70 10.96 -1.88
N LEU A 28 8.25 11.77 -2.85
CA LEU A 28 7.59 11.30 -4.04
C LEU A 28 8.59 11.16 -5.19
N SER A 29 8.57 10.01 -5.87
CA SER A 29 9.33 9.79 -7.11
C SER A 29 8.66 10.50 -8.30
N ARG A 30 9.40 10.69 -9.37
CA ARG A 30 8.85 11.28 -10.60
C ARG A 30 8.13 10.28 -11.47
N GLY A 31 8.51 8.97 -11.41
CA GLY A 31 7.95 7.89 -12.23
C GLY A 31 8.06 8.25 -13.71
N ALA A 32 9.29 8.23 -14.25
CA ALA A 32 9.56 8.69 -15.61
C ALA A 32 9.22 7.64 -16.67
N GLU A 33 9.45 6.37 -16.34
CA GLU A 33 9.24 5.24 -17.23
C GLU A 33 8.05 4.38 -16.79
N PRO A 34 7.43 3.60 -17.70
CA PRO A 34 6.42 2.62 -17.33
C PRO A 34 6.93 1.67 -16.24
N ASN A 35 6.05 1.36 -15.29
CA ASN A 35 6.32 0.52 -14.11
C ASN A 35 7.32 1.08 -13.08
N ASP A 36 7.85 2.28 -13.26
CA ASP A 36 8.56 2.96 -12.18
C ASP A 36 7.62 3.24 -11.01
N LEU A 37 6.42 3.73 -11.29
CA LEU A 37 5.45 4.13 -10.28
C LEU A 37 4.02 3.80 -10.72
N TRP A 38 3.34 3.00 -9.92
CA TRP A 38 1.90 2.83 -10.03
C TRP A 38 1.17 3.65 -8.97
N CYS A 39 0.03 4.21 -9.34
CA CYS A 39 -0.86 4.92 -8.41
C CYS A 39 -2.09 4.06 -8.14
N ALA A 40 -2.37 3.79 -6.87
CA ALA A 40 -3.49 2.96 -6.42
C ALA A 40 -4.43 3.76 -5.52
N ASP A 41 -5.72 3.64 -5.76
CA ASP A 41 -6.75 4.34 -4.98
C ASP A 41 -8.11 3.65 -5.06
N PHE A 42 -8.95 3.85 -4.04
CA PHE A 42 -10.37 3.52 -4.09
C PHE A 42 -11.18 4.72 -4.53
N LYS A 43 -12.01 4.54 -5.55
CA LYS A 43 -12.83 5.64 -6.10
C LYS A 43 -13.90 6.16 -5.13
N GLY A 44 -14.12 5.52 -4.02
CA GLY A 44 -15.27 5.73 -3.16
C GLY A 44 -16.45 4.86 -3.57
N GLU A 45 -17.30 4.53 -2.60
CA GLU A 45 -18.41 3.61 -2.81
C GLU A 45 -19.59 4.24 -3.56
N PHE A 46 -20.35 3.38 -4.24
CA PHE A 46 -21.67 3.68 -4.79
C PHE A 46 -22.55 2.42 -4.75
N LYS A 47 -23.87 2.62 -4.85
CA LYS A 47 -24.83 1.52 -4.86
C LYS A 47 -25.05 0.98 -6.26
N LEU A 48 -25.04 -0.34 -6.38
CA LEU A 48 -25.50 -1.08 -7.55
C LEU A 48 -27.04 -1.13 -7.60
N GLY A 49 -27.60 -1.53 -8.72
CA GLY A 49 -29.05 -1.66 -8.90
C GLY A 49 -29.74 -2.63 -7.93
N ASN A 50 -29.02 -3.66 -7.47
CA ASN A 50 -29.46 -4.59 -6.43
C ASN A 50 -29.31 -4.06 -5.00
N GLY A 51 -28.86 -2.80 -4.82
CA GLY A 51 -28.67 -2.15 -3.51
C GLY A 51 -27.35 -2.48 -2.81
N GLN A 52 -26.53 -3.38 -3.31
CA GLN A 52 -25.18 -3.64 -2.77
C GLN A 52 -24.23 -2.48 -3.05
N TYR A 53 -23.24 -2.28 -2.18
CA TYR A 53 -22.19 -1.31 -2.40
C TYR A 53 -21.08 -1.88 -3.26
N CYS A 54 -20.56 -1.07 -4.17
CA CYS A 54 -19.36 -1.34 -4.95
C CYS A 54 -18.27 -0.35 -4.54
N TYR A 55 -17.06 -0.87 -4.32
CA TYR A 55 -15.85 -0.13 -3.95
C TYR A 55 -14.81 -0.30 -5.07
N PRO A 56 -14.80 0.54 -6.11
CA PRO A 56 -13.86 0.38 -7.20
C PRO A 56 -12.42 0.59 -6.74
N LEU A 57 -11.60 -0.44 -6.89
CA LEU A 57 -10.15 -0.36 -6.72
C LEU A 57 -9.51 -0.10 -8.09
N THR A 58 -8.78 0.98 -8.21
CA THR A 58 -8.12 1.35 -9.47
C THR A 58 -6.62 1.44 -9.29
N VAL A 59 -5.88 1.01 -10.31
CA VAL A 59 -4.43 1.15 -10.39
C VAL A 59 -4.04 1.69 -11.76
N THR A 60 -3.25 2.76 -11.79
CA THR A 60 -2.74 3.36 -13.03
C THR A 60 -1.23 3.40 -13.03
N ASP A 61 -0.62 3.19 -14.19
CA ASP A 61 0.78 3.52 -14.40
C ASP A 61 0.97 5.04 -14.50
N HIS A 62 1.93 5.58 -13.75
CA HIS A 62 2.10 7.03 -13.65
C HIS A 62 2.69 7.64 -14.91
N ALA A 63 3.62 6.98 -15.57
CA ALA A 63 4.29 7.47 -16.77
C ALA A 63 3.37 7.40 -17.99
N SER A 64 2.89 6.22 -18.30
CA SER A 64 2.08 5.95 -19.50
C SER A 64 0.60 6.33 -19.37
N ARG A 65 0.10 6.63 -18.16
CA ARG A 65 -1.34 6.83 -17.88
C ARG A 65 -2.18 5.56 -18.03
N TYR A 66 -1.58 4.44 -18.34
CA TYR A 66 -2.29 3.19 -18.58
C TYR A 66 -3.09 2.79 -17.32
N LEU A 67 -4.38 2.55 -17.49
CA LEU A 67 -5.25 2.03 -16.44
C LEU A 67 -5.06 0.53 -16.36
N LEU A 68 -4.25 0.10 -15.39
CA LEU A 68 -3.83 -1.28 -15.20
C LEU A 68 -4.94 -2.17 -14.65
N MET A 69 -5.78 -1.61 -13.79
CA MET A 69 -6.84 -2.33 -13.09
C MET A 69 -7.99 -1.40 -12.71
N CYS A 70 -9.20 -1.89 -12.83
CA CYS A 70 -10.41 -1.29 -12.27
C CYS A 70 -11.34 -2.42 -11.78
N GLU A 71 -11.27 -2.78 -10.50
CA GLU A 71 -11.98 -3.90 -9.91
C GLU A 71 -13.19 -3.47 -9.09
N ALA A 72 -14.34 -4.10 -9.34
CA ALA A 72 -15.59 -3.90 -8.61
C ALA A 72 -15.61 -4.70 -7.31
N LEU A 73 -14.91 -4.22 -6.28
CA LEU A 73 -14.84 -4.91 -5.00
C LEU A 73 -16.08 -4.64 -4.14
N GLU A 74 -16.45 -5.62 -3.31
CA GLU A 74 -17.57 -5.53 -2.36
C GLU A 74 -17.17 -4.82 -1.06
N SER A 75 -15.89 -4.63 -0.83
CA SER A 75 -15.36 -3.97 0.37
C SER A 75 -13.93 -3.48 0.18
N THR A 76 -13.50 -2.57 1.05
CA THR A 76 -12.11 -2.09 1.14
C THR A 76 -11.23 -2.96 2.04
N ARG A 77 -11.58 -4.24 2.26
CA ARG A 77 -10.80 -5.14 3.12
C ARG A 77 -9.45 -5.47 2.50
N GLU A 78 -8.43 -5.61 3.35
CA GLU A 78 -7.07 -5.95 2.89
C GLU A 78 -7.01 -7.26 2.09
N ALA A 79 -7.79 -8.28 2.48
CA ALA A 79 -7.77 -9.58 1.80
C ALA A 79 -8.23 -9.48 0.34
N THR A 80 -9.33 -8.77 0.07
CA THR A 80 -9.84 -8.57 -1.29
C THR A 80 -8.89 -7.74 -2.14
N ALA A 81 -8.29 -6.70 -1.55
CA ALA A 81 -7.28 -5.90 -2.23
C ALA A 81 -6.00 -6.71 -2.56
N ILE A 82 -5.53 -7.57 -1.64
CA ILE A 82 -4.38 -8.44 -1.88
C ILE A 82 -4.65 -9.37 -3.07
N THR A 83 -5.83 -10.02 -3.13
CA THR A 83 -6.19 -10.90 -4.25
C THR A 83 -6.22 -10.14 -5.58
N ALA A 84 -6.79 -8.95 -5.62
CA ALA A 84 -6.83 -8.13 -6.83
C ALA A 84 -5.41 -7.72 -7.28
N PHE A 85 -4.55 -7.28 -6.35
CA PHE A 85 -3.16 -6.97 -6.67
C PHE A 85 -2.34 -8.22 -7.08
N GLU A 86 -2.62 -9.38 -6.50
CA GLU A 86 -1.94 -10.62 -6.87
C GLU A 86 -2.22 -10.97 -8.33
N GLN A 87 -3.48 -10.90 -8.75
CA GLN A 87 -3.87 -11.09 -10.14
C GLN A 87 -3.20 -10.06 -11.06
N LEU A 88 -3.22 -8.79 -10.68
CA LEU A 88 -2.56 -7.73 -11.44
C LEU A 88 -1.05 -7.99 -11.59
N PHE A 89 -0.38 -8.42 -10.52
CA PHE A 89 1.06 -8.72 -10.57
C PHE A 89 1.40 -9.95 -11.42
N LEU A 90 0.51 -10.95 -11.46
CA LEU A 90 0.65 -12.10 -12.36
C LEU A 90 0.59 -11.67 -13.84
N GLU A 91 -0.32 -10.76 -14.17
CA GLU A 91 -0.53 -10.29 -15.54
C GLU A 91 0.50 -9.27 -16.01
N ARG A 92 0.89 -8.34 -15.15
CA ARG A 92 1.67 -7.14 -15.53
C ARG A 92 3.06 -7.09 -14.94
N GLY A 93 3.42 -7.99 -14.01
CA GLY A 93 4.67 -7.96 -13.26
C GLY A 93 4.64 -6.92 -12.12
N LEU A 94 5.79 -6.66 -11.51
CA LEU A 94 5.93 -5.83 -10.31
C LEU A 94 6.47 -4.44 -10.64
N PRO A 95 5.84 -3.35 -10.14
CA PRO A 95 6.39 -2.00 -10.26
C PRO A 95 7.55 -1.78 -9.28
N ALA A 96 8.32 -0.70 -9.49
CA ALA A 96 9.32 -0.27 -8.51
C ALA A 96 8.68 0.42 -7.30
N PHE A 97 7.64 1.23 -7.52
CA PHE A 97 6.94 1.97 -6.47
C PHE A 97 5.42 1.85 -6.63
N ILE A 98 4.71 1.85 -5.49
CA ILE A 98 3.25 2.06 -5.47
C ILE A 98 2.96 3.29 -4.60
N ARG A 99 2.26 4.26 -5.19
CA ARG A 99 1.74 5.45 -4.50
C ARG A 99 0.28 5.25 -4.17
N SER A 100 -0.06 5.50 -2.90
CA SER A 100 -1.44 5.44 -2.42
C SER A 100 -1.75 6.58 -1.45
N ASP A 101 -3.01 6.72 -1.09
CA ASP A 101 -3.43 7.54 0.03
C ASP A 101 -3.02 6.89 1.38
N ASN A 102 -3.43 7.54 2.48
CA ASN A 102 -3.19 7.05 3.84
C ASN A 102 -4.40 6.29 4.42
N GLY A 103 -5.37 5.94 3.59
CA GLY A 103 -6.57 5.20 3.97
C GLY A 103 -6.37 3.69 4.04
N VAL A 104 -7.35 3.01 4.62
CA VAL A 104 -7.45 1.54 4.57
C VAL A 104 -7.86 1.14 3.15
N PRO A 105 -7.22 0.10 2.57
CA PRO A 105 -6.30 -0.89 3.14
C PRO A 105 -4.81 -0.54 2.98
N PHE A 106 -4.46 0.59 2.38
CA PHE A 106 -3.08 0.94 2.06
C PHE A 106 -2.27 1.31 3.31
N ALA A 107 -2.93 1.88 4.31
CA ALA A 107 -2.30 2.26 5.57
C ALA A 107 -3.16 1.84 6.77
N SER A 108 -2.52 1.70 7.93
CA SER A 108 -3.17 1.42 9.21
C SER A 108 -2.74 2.45 10.25
N PRO A 109 -3.64 3.34 10.71
CA PRO A 109 -3.29 4.43 11.62
C PRO A 109 -2.82 3.96 13.01
N ASN A 110 -3.12 2.70 13.35
CA ASN A 110 -2.76 2.10 14.64
C ASN A 110 -1.53 1.18 14.57
N ALA A 111 -0.91 1.04 13.41
CA ALA A 111 0.24 0.17 13.20
C ALA A 111 1.55 0.96 13.17
N LEU A 112 2.66 0.28 13.44
CA LEU A 112 3.99 0.84 13.37
C LEU A 112 4.27 1.40 11.96
N PHE A 113 4.72 2.65 11.86
CA PHE A 113 4.91 3.40 10.61
C PHE A 113 3.66 3.46 9.72
N ASN A 114 2.47 3.33 10.29
CA ASN A 114 1.19 3.24 9.58
C ASN A 114 1.14 2.13 8.52
N LEU A 115 1.96 1.07 8.66
CA LEU A 115 1.96 -0.05 7.73
C LEU A 115 0.69 -0.89 7.88
N SER A 116 0.08 -1.26 6.75
CA SER A 116 -0.96 -2.27 6.65
C SER A 116 -0.34 -3.62 6.26
N LYS A 117 -1.11 -4.71 6.30
CA LYS A 117 -0.64 -6.01 5.79
C LYS A 117 -0.36 -5.94 4.30
N LEU A 118 -1.21 -5.23 3.53
CA LEU A 118 -1.02 -4.99 2.11
C LEU A 118 0.31 -4.27 1.83
N SER A 119 0.59 -3.18 2.56
CA SER A 119 1.84 -2.43 2.40
C SER A 119 3.08 -3.23 2.82
N VAL A 120 2.97 -4.07 3.85
CA VAL A 120 4.04 -5.00 4.24
C VAL A 120 4.28 -6.05 3.15
N TRP A 121 3.22 -6.58 2.53
CA TRP A 121 3.32 -7.53 1.44
C TRP A 121 4.04 -6.91 0.22
N TRP A 122 3.71 -5.67 -0.17
CA TRP A 122 4.43 -4.94 -1.23
C TRP A 122 5.91 -4.78 -0.92
N LEU A 123 6.25 -4.37 0.30
CA LEU A 123 7.66 -4.23 0.72
C LEU A 123 8.42 -5.56 0.63
N ARG A 124 7.77 -6.69 0.95
CA ARG A 124 8.37 -8.02 0.82
C ARG A 124 8.61 -8.41 -0.64
N LEU A 125 7.78 -7.96 -1.56
CA LEU A 125 7.96 -8.14 -3.00
C LEU A 125 9.03 -7.20 -3.60
N GLY A 126 9.66 -6.36 -2.77
CA GLY A 126 10.64 -5.37 -3.22
C GLY A 126 10.01 -4.17 -3.91
N ILE A 127 8.73 -3.89 -3.64
CA ILE A 127 8.02 -2.70 -4.10
C ILE A 127 8.12 -1.64 -3.02
N SER A 128 8.63 -0.47 -3.35
CA SER A 128 8.69 0.68 -2.43
C SER A 128 7.34 1.38 -2.33
N ILE A 129 7.01 1.88 -1.13
CA ILE A 129 5.73 2.54 -0.87
C ILE A 129 5.92 4.04 -0.89
N GLU A 130 5.07 4.74 -1.61
CA GLU A 130 4.90 6.18 -1.54
C GLU A 130 3.54 6.53 -0.98
N ARG A 131 3.50 7.54 -0.11
CA ARG A 131 2.27 8.05 0.47
C ARG A 131 2.14 9.54 0.22
N ILE A 132 0.98 9.95 -0.26
CA ILE A 132 0.66 11.37 -0.39
C ILE A 132 0.63 12.04 0.99
N GLN A 133 0.97 13.31 1.05
CA GLN A 133 0.85 14.07 2.27
C GLN A 133 -0.64 14.28 2.63
N PRO A 134 -1.01 14.13 3.91
CA PRO A 134 -2.37 14.42 4.34
C PRO A 134 -2.78 15.85 3.96
N GLY A 135 -3.97 15.97 3.34
CA GLY A 135 -4.47 17.26 2.90
C GLY A 135 -3.90 17.78 1.57
N GLN A 136 -3.11 16.97 0.85
CA GLN A 136 -2.58 17.32 -0.47
C GLN A 136 -3.04 16.31 -1.55
N PRO A 137 -4.33 16.25 -1.89
CA PRO A 137 -4.85 15.33 -2.90
C PRO A 137 -4.24 15.58 -4.28
N GLN A 138 -3.85 16.82 -4.59
CA GLN A 138 -3.20 17.17 -5.86
C GLN A 138 -1.94 16.36 -6.16
N GLN A 139 -1.30 15.74 -5.16
CA GLN A 139 -0.18 14.84 -5.36
C GLN A 139 -0.59 13.54 -6.10
N ASN A 140 -1.91 13.24 -6.15
CA ASN A 140 -2.51 12.17 -6.95
C ASN A 140 -3.51 12.71 -8.00
N GLY A 141 -3.43 13.99 -8.37
CA GLY A 141 -4.39 14.68 -9.23
C GLY A 141 -4.59 14.06 -10.62
N ARG A 142 -3.62 13.29 -11.12
CA ARG A 142 -3.75 12.52 -12.37
C ARG A 142 -4.75 11.39 -12.21
N HIS A 143 -4.66 10.66 -11.11
CA HIS A 143 -5.54 9.58 -10.75
C HIS A 143 -6.97 10.09 -10.48
N GLU A 144 -7.11 11.21 -9.77
CA GLU A 144 -8.40 11.86 -9.52
C GLU A 144 -9.12 12.27 -10.80
N ARG A 145 -8.39 12.74 -11.82
CA ARG A 145 -8.96 13.08 -13.12
C ARG A 145 -9.54 11.86 -13.84
N MET A 146 -8.81 10.75 -13.85
CA MET A 146 -9.29 9.46 -14.36
C MET A 146 -10.54 9.01 -13.60
N HIS A 147 -10.54 9.10 -12.27
CA HIS A 147 -11.70 8.78 -11.44
C HIS A 147 -12.96 9.59 -11.77
N ARG A 148 -12.81 10.85 -12.14
CA ARG A 148 -13.94 11.68 -12.56
C ARG A 148 -14.59 11.12 -13.82
N THR A 149 -13.79 10.77 -14.81
CA THR A 149 -14.24 10.18 -16.07
C THR A 149 -14.88 8.82 -15.83
N LEU A 150 -14.21 7.93 -15.08
CA LEU A 150 -14.73 6.62 -14.68
C LEU A 150 -16.14 6.74 -14.06
N LYS A 151 -16.32 7.66 -13.11
CA LYS A 151 -17.60 7.87 -12.45
C LYS A 151 -18.68 8.32 -13.43
N GLN A 152 -18.38 9.22 -14.35
CA GLN A 152 -19.35 9.72 -15.29
C GLN A 152 -19.84 8.63 -16.24
N GLU A 153 -18.96 7.77 -16.70
CA GLU A 153 -19.25 6.83 -17.77
C GLU A 153 -19.74 5.45 -17.26
N THR A 154 -19.30 5.03 -16.08
CA THR A 154 -19.59 3.66 -15.63
C THR A 154 -20.57 3.54 -14.46
N THR A 155 -20.83 4.65 -13.73
CA THR A 155 -21.71 4.59 -12.56
C THR A 155 -23.06 5.30 -12.74
N ARG A 156 -23.33 5.85 -13.92
CA ARG A 156 -24.58 6.55 -14.22
C ARG A 156 -25.16 6.13 -15.59
N PRO A 157 -26.03 5.12 -15.60
CA PRO A 157 -26.48 4.27 -14.50
C PRO A 157 -25.41 3.25 -14.04
N SER A 158 -25.49 2.80 -12.77
CA SER A 158 -24.67 1.69 -12.29
C SER A 158 -25.17 0.36 -12.85
N GLY A 159 -24.31 -0.68 -12.81
CA GLY A 159 -24.72 -2.05 -13.10
C GLY A 159 -25.72 -2.58 -12.07
N MET A 160 -26.54 -3.55 -12.46
CA MET A 160 -27.49 -4.18 -11.54
C MET A 160 -26.80 -4.99 -10.44
N ASN A 161 -25.66 -5.59 -10.74
CA ASN A 161 -24.86 -6.41 -9.83
C ASN A 161 -23.35 -6.20 -10.09
N SER A 162 -22.50 -6.84 -9.29
CA SER A 162 -21.04 -6.72 -9.41
C SER A 162 -20.50 -7.18 -10.76
N LEU A 163 -21.05 -8.25 -11.34
CA LEU A 163 -20.61 -8.76 -12.64
C LEU A 163 -20.90 -7.78 -13.77
N GLN A 164 -22.11 -7.20 -13.80
CA GLN A 164 -22.43 -6.18 -14.79
C GLN A 164 -21.61 -4.91 -14.59
N GLN A 165 -21.33 -4.55 -13.34
CA GLN A 165 -20.49 -3.40 -13.06
C GLN A 165 -19.05 -3.66 -13.49
N GLN A 166 -18.51 -4.86 -13.26
CA GLN A 166 -17.19 -5.24 -13.74
C GLN A 166 -17.10 -5.17 -15.26
N ALA A 167 -18.09 -5.73 -15.98
CA ALA A 167 -18.12 -5.65 -17.44
C ALA A 167 -18.07 -4.18 -17.96
N ARG A 168 -18.74 -3.25 -17.26
CA ARG A 168 -18.64 -1.81 -17.58
C ARG A 168 -17.26 -1.24 -17.31
N PHE A 169 -16.62 -1.65 -16.23
CA PHE A 169 -15.25 -1.25 -15.93
C PHE A 169 -14.28 -1.81 -16.96
N ASP A 170 -14.45 -3.06 -17.39
CA ASP A 170 -13.60 -3.69 -18.40
C ASP A 170 -13.70 -2.95 -19.73
N THR A 171 -14.94 -2.60 -20.17
CA THR A 171 -15.16 -1.79 -21.36
C THR A 171 -14.47 -0.41 -21.22
N PHE A 172 -14.66 0.26 -20.08
CA PHE A 172 -14.02 1.55 -19.82
C PHE A 172 -12.48 1.44 -19.85
N VAL A 173 -11.89 0.39 -19.25
CA VAL A 173 -10.45 0.15 -19.27
C VAL A 173 -9.93 0.01 -20.71
N GLN A 174 -10.65 -0.73 -21.55
CA GLN A 174 -10.31 -0.92 -22.96
C GLN A 174 -10.36 0.40 -23.73
N GLU A 175 -11.46 1.13 -23.64
CA GLU A 175 -11.62 2.44 -24.30
C GLU A 175 -10.59 3.46 -23.79
N PHE A 176 -10.38 3.54 -22.47
CA PHE A 176 -9.44 4.47 -21.84
C PHE A 176 -8.00 4.24 -22.32
N ASN A 177 -7.59 2.99 -22.44
CA ASN A 177 -6.23 2.65 -22.80
C ASN A 177 -5.97 2.70 -24.31
N ASN A 178 -6.94 2.34 -25.14
CA ASN A 178 -6.72 2.14 -26.58
C ASN A 178 -7.32 3.21 -27.48
N GLU A 179 -8.28 4.01 -26.98
CA GLU A 179 -9.03 4.93 -27.83
C GLU A 179 -8.91 6.39 -27.38
N ARG A 180 -8.37 6.66 -26.17
CA ARG A 180 -8.28 8.02 -25.64
C ARG A 180 -6.88 8.59 -25.74
N PRO A 181 -6.65 9.56 -26.63
CA PRO A 181 -5.36 10.23 -26.68
C PRO A 181 -5.19 11.16 -25.47
N HIS A 182 -3.98 11.19 -24.93
CA HIS A 182 -3.63 12.04 -23.82
C HIS A 182 -2.66 13.16 -24.24
N GLU A 183 -3.03 14.40 -23.98
CA GLU A 183 -2.18 15.57 -24.26
C GLU A 183 -0.79 15.42 -23.60
N ALA A 184 -0.73 14.94 -22.36
CA ALA A 184 0.51 14.71 -21.64
C ALA A 184 1.40 13.60 -22.25
N LEU A 185 0.90 12.82 -23.19
CA LEU A 185 1.60 11.79 -23.96
C LEU A 185 1.80 12.21 -25.43
N ALA A 186 1.77 13.50 -25.71
CA ALA A 186 1.81 14.02 -27.09
C ALA A 186 0.70 13.42 -27.97
N MET A 187 -0.52 13.34 -27.43
CA MET A 187 -1.71 12.77 -28.07
C MET A 187 -1.65 11.28 -28.38
N LYS A 188 -0.70 10.55 -27.81
CA LYS A 188 -0.66 9.07 -27.87
C LYS A 188 -1.67 8.46 -26.90
N MET A 189 -2.13 7.26 -27.21
CA MET A 189 -2.94 6.45 -26.31
C MET A 189 -2.05 5.81 -25.23
N PRO A 190 -2.56 5.57 -24.02
CA PRO A 190 -1.80 4.88 -22.97
C PRO A 190 -1.21 3.54 -23.40
N ALA A 191 -1.95 2.76 -24.21
CA ALA A 191 -1.50 1.46 -24.71
C ALA A 191 -0.28 1.54 -25.64
N GLU A 192 -0.09 2.66 -26.33
CA GLU A 192 1.10 2.85 -27.21
C GLU A 192 2.38 3.12 -26.40
N VAL A 193 2.24 3.50 -25.13
CA VAL A 193 3.38 3.88 -24.29
C VAL A 193 3.68 2.82 -23.24
N TYR A 194 2.66 2.09 -22.78
CA TYR A 194 2.80 1.11 -21.72
C TYR A 194 3.38 -0.20 -22.23
N SER A 195 4.26 -0.81 -21.43
CA SER A 195 4.72 -2.19 -21.58
C SER A 195 4.71 -2.89 -20.22
N PRO A 196 4.44 -4.21 -20.16
CA PRO A 196 4.50 -4.96 -18.90
C PRO A 196 5.86 -4.87 -18.21
N SER A 197 5.87 -5.00 -16.88
CA SER A 197 7.10 -4.93 -16.12
C SER A 197 8.03 -6.13 -16.41
N PRO A 198 9.33 -5.89 -16.56
CA PRO A 198 10.31 -6.99 -16.70
C PRO A 198 10.52 -7.76 -15.38
N ARG A 199 9.91 -7.33 -14.27
CA ARG A 199 9.99 -7.98 -12.95
C ARG A 199 8.78 -8.91 -12.77
N PRO A 200 8.87 -10.23 -13.08
CA PRO A 200 7.73 -11.13 -12.95
C PRO A 200 7.37 -11.37 -11.48
N TYR A 201 6.08 -11.52 -11.20
CA TYR A 201 5.62 -11.99 -9.90
C TYR A 201 5.80 -13.51 -9.78
N ARG A 202 6.51 -13.95 -8.75
CA ARG A 202 6.79 -15.36 -8.46
C ARG A 202 6.35 -15.77 -7.05
N GLY A 203 5.41 -15.05 -6.47
CA GLY A 203 5.02 -15.19 -5.08
C GLY A 203 5.99 -14.47 -4.13
N LEU A 204 5.76 -14.64 -2.82
CA LEU A 204 6.64 -14.04 -1.81
C LEU A 204 7.98 -14.78 -1.76
N PRO A 205 9.10 -14.05 -1.87
CA PRO A 205 10.41 -14.66 -1.71
C PRO A 205 10.61 -15.18 -0.28
N GLU A 206 11.36 -16.26 -0.14
CA GLU A 206 11.78 -16.74 1.18
C GLU A 206 12.63 -15.67 1.87
N LEU A 207 12.38 -15.50 3.18
CA LEU A 207 13.14 -14.56 3.98
C LEU A 207 14.42 -15.20 4.45
N SER A 208 15.55 -14.71 3.97
CA SER A 208 16.88 -15.06 4.47
C SER A 208 17.51 -13.88 5.20
N TYR A 209 18.11 -14.17 6.34
CA TYR A 209 18.81 -13.17 7.16
C TYR A 209 20.28 -13.57 7.39
N PRO A 210 21.09 -13.66 6.34
CA PRO A 210 22.45 -14.24 6.43
C PRO A 210 23.40 -13.47 7.35
N LEU A 211 23.09 -12.22 7.67
CA LEU A 211 23.93 -11.34 8.53
C LEU A 211 23.31 -11.11 9.91
N HIS A 212 22.36 -11.96 10.32
CA HIS A 212 21.67 -11.82 11.59
C HIS A 212 21.99 -13.03 12.49
N ASP A 213 22.25 -12.74 13.76
CA ASP A 213 22.56 -13.78 14.74
C ASP A 213 21.36 -14.72 15.01
N ARG A 214 20.15 -14.20 14.86
CA ARG A 214 18.88 -14.93 15.06
C ARG A 214 17.75 -14.28 14.29
N ASP A 215 16.83 -15.09 13.81
CA ASP A 215 15.52 -14.68 13.35
C ASP A 215 14.44 -15.16 14.35
N VAL A 216 13.36 -14.41 14.44
CA VAL A 216 12.26 -14.68 15.36
C VAL A 216 10.94 -14.51 14.60
N VAL A 217 10.00 -15.44 14.81
CA VAL A 217 8.65 -15.33 14.26
C VAL A 217 7.83 -14.39 15.15
N VAL A 218 7.14 -13.46 14.51
CA VAL A 218 6.20 -12.55 15.19
C VAL A 218 4.94 -13.33 15.53
N THR A 219 4.54 -13.34 16.79
CA THR A 219 3.33 -14.02 17.25
C THR A 219 2.06 -13.45 16.63
N ALA A 220 0.93 -14.17 16.70
CA ALA A 220 -0.36 -13.71 16.19
C ALA A 220 -0.80 -12.35 16.79
N CYS A 221 -0.39 -12.04 18.03
CA CYS A 221 -0.65 -10.73 18.65
C CYS A 221 0.39 -9.66 18.31
N GLY A 222 1.27 -9.88 17.33
CA GLY A 222 2.27 -8.91 16.89
C GLY A 222 3.47 -8.72 17.79
N ARG A 223 3.82 -9.72 18.60
CA ARG A 223 4.91 -9.65 19.60
C ARG A 223 6.07 -10.54 19.22
N ILE A 224 7.27 -10.14 19.64
CA ILE A 224 8.47 -10.98 19.65
C ILE A 224 9.03 -11.09 21.07
N CYS A 225 9.79 -12.14 21.35
CA CYS A 225 10.58 -12.26 22.56
C CYS A 225 12.05 -11.95 22.23
N LEU A 226 12.59 -10.88 22.83
CA LEU A 226 13.96 -10.45 22.62
C LEU A 226 14.65 -10.35 23.98
N HIS A 227 15.75 -11.12 24.20
CA HIS A 227 16.46 -11.13 25.48
C HIS A 227 15.55 -11.29 26.71
N ARG A 228 14.60 -12.25 26.67
CA ARG A 228 13.56 -12.48 27.70
C ARG A 228 12.56 -11.32 27.90
N LYS A 229 12.66 -10.24 27.14
CA LYS A 229 11.69 -9.13 27.12
C LYS A 229 10.67 -9.34 26.00
N ARG A 230 9.38 -9.08 26.29
CA ARG A 230 8.31 -9.09 25.29
C ARG A 230 8.23 -7.73 24.62
N VAL A 231 8.47 -7.70 23.31
CA VAL A 231 8.43 -6.48 22.50
C VAL A 231 7.22 -6.54 21.60
N ASN A 232 6.41 -5.49 21.60
CA ASN A 232 5.26 -5.37 20.71
C ASN A 232 5.70 -4.64 19.43
N LEU A 233 5.73 -5.36 18.31
CA LEU A 233 6.03 -4.78 17.00
C LEU A 233 4.76 -4.22 16.35
N SER A 234 3.89 -5.08 15.92
CA SER A 234 2.56 -4.83 15.39
C SER A 234 1.94 -6.14 14.89
N HIS A 235 0.62 -6.25 14.96
CA HIS A 235 -0.11 -7.40 14.43
C HIS A 235 -0.01 -7.52 12.88
N VAL A 236 0.35 -6.46 12.17
CA VAL A 236 0.55 -6.51 10.70
C VAL A 236 1.73 -7.39 10.29
N PHE A 237 2.65 -7.67 11.24
CA PHE A 237 3.78 -8.58 11.04
C PHE A 237 3.53 -9.99 11.57
N ALA A 238 2.33 -10.28 12.06
CA ALA A 238 2.01 -11.60 12.62
C ALA A 238 2.36 -12.72 11.62
N GLY A 239 3.02 -13.78 12.12
CA GLY A 239 3.48 -14.91 11.33
C GLY A 239 4.75 -14.67 10.49
N GLN A 240 5.26 -13.43 10.45
CA GLN A 240 6.47 -13.13 9.68
C GLN A 240 7.74 -13.37 10.52
N ARG A 241 8.81 -13.79 9.85
CA ARG A 241 10.14 -13.82 10.43
C ARG A 241 10.77 -12.45 10.38
N VAL A 242 11.40 -12.02 11.46
CA VAL A 242 12.16 -10.78 11.57
C VAL A 242 13.55 -11.07 12.08
N GLY A 243 14.55 -10.53 11.43
CA GLY A 243 15.95 -10.70 11.81
C GLY A 243 16.37 -9.67 12.85
N LYS A 244 17.17 -10.12 13.83
CA LYS A 244 17.84 -9.25 14.79
C LYS A 244 19.17 -8.78 14.22
N ALA A 245 19.33 -7.48 13.99
CA ALA A 245 20.61 -6.90 13.59
C ALA A 245 21.32 -6.25 14.79
N ARG A 246 22.65 -6.48 14.93
CA ARG A 246 23.48 -5.67 15.82
C ARG A 246 23.54 -4.22 15.30
N PRO A 247 23.51 -3.19 16.17
CA PRO A 247 23.59 -1.81 15.73
C PRO A 247 24.93 -1.54 15.05
N ARG A 248 24.91 -1.40 13.72
CA ARG A 248 26.03 -0.84 12.95
C ARG A 248 25.70 0.60 12.59
N ARG A 249 26.65 1.52 12.74
CA ARG A 249 26.46 2.98 12.72
C ARG A 249 25.86 3.62 11.45
N ASN A 250 25.64 2.90 10.33
CA ASN A 250 25.30 3.55 9.06
C ASN A 250 24.29 2.80 8.19
N LEU A 251 23.07 2.48 8.68
CA LEU A 251 22.01 2.01 7.76
C LEU A 251 20.64 2.64 8.10
N LEU A 252 20.20 3.51 7.22
CA LEU A 252 19.08 4.44 7.36
C LEU A 252 17.64 3.84 7.28
N ARG A 253 17.43 2.53 7.33
CA ARG A 253 16.08 1.91 7.33
C ARG A 253 16.00 0.74 8.30
N ARG A 254 16.23 1.02 9.57
CA ARG A 254 16.08 0.05 10.64
C ARG A 254 14.92 0.45 11.53
N ILE A 255 14.08 -0.53 11.89
CA ILE A 255 13.09 -0.32 12.94
C ILE A 255 13.82 -0.34 14.26
N GLN A 256 13.99 0.83 14.89
CA GLN A 256 14.46 0.93 16.27
C GLN A 256 13.35 0.46 17.21
N VAL A 257 13.65 -0.55 18.01
CA VAL A 257 12.72 -1.07 18.98
C VAL A 257 13.11 -0.55 20.35
N ARG A 258 12.20 0.20 20.98
CA ARG A 258 12.38 0.73 22.33
C ARG A 258 11.45 0.01 23.29
N ASP A 259 11.88 -0.15 24.53
CA ASP A 259 11.02 -0.66 25.58
C ASP A 259 10.02 0.41 26.07
N ARG A 260 9.23 0.05 27.12
CA ARG A 260 8.25 0.98 27.71
C ARG A 260 8.88 2.16 28.43
N SER A 261 10.14 2.06 28.81
CA SER A 261 10.94 3.10 29.47
C SER A 261 11.60 4.06 28.44
N GLY A 262 11.50 3.75 27.14
CA GLY A 262 12.13 4.52 26.08
C GLY A 262 13.55 4.06 25.73
N ASP A 263 14.06 3.02 26.40
CA ASP A 263 15.40 2.48 26.17
C ASP A 263 15.48 1.71 24.85
N ASP A 264 16.56 1.90 24.11
CA ASP A 264 16.83 1.23 22.84
C ASP A 264 17.22 -0.24 23.09
N ILE A 265 16.31 -1.17 22.80
CA ILE A 265 16.54 -2.62 22.98
C ILE A 265 16.99 -3.32 21.71
N GLY A 266 17.19 -2.59 20.61
CA GLY A 266 17.73 -3.12 19.37
C GLY A 266 17.00 -2.67 18.12
N GLN A 267 17.46 -3.15 16.99
CA GLN A 267 16.94 -2.82 15.67
C GLN A 267 16.40 -4.08 15.01
N VAL A 268 15.25 -3.93 14.35
CA VAL A 268 14.61 -5.00 13.55
C VAL A 268 14.66 -4.59 12.08
N ARG A 269 15.09 -5.50 11.22
CA ARG A 269 15.10 -5.31 9.77
C ARG A 269 14.00 -6.16 9.13
N LEU A 270 13.23 -5.54 8.22
CA LEU A 270 12.34 -6.29 7.33
C LEU A 270 13.15 -6.69 6.10
N ALA A 271 13.12 -7.99 5.74
CA ALA A 271 13.74 -8.45 4.50
C ALA A 271 12.91 -7.98 3.29
N GLY A 272 13.57 -7.74 2.17
CA GLY A 272 12.94 -7.32 0.93
C GLY A 272 12.91 -5.81 0.69
N VAL A 273 13.37 -4.98 1.64
CA VAL A 273 13.54 -3.55 1.36
C VAL A 273 14.93 -3.34 0.72
N PRO A 274 15.01 -2.92 -0.56
CA PRO A 274 16.29 -2.64 -1.20
C PRO A 274 17.08 -1.60 -0.42
N THR A 275 18.35 -1.88 -0.15
CA THR A 275 19.24 -1.00 0.64
C THR A 275 19.95 0.03 -0.21
N ASP A 276 19.95 -0.11 -1.54
CA ASP A 276 20.66 0.77 -2.44
C ASP A 276 19.76 1.24 -3.59
N HIS A 277 19.49 2.55 -3.62
CA HIS A 277 19.28 3.24 -4.87
C HIS A 277 20.68 3.47 -5.47
N PRO A 278 20.97 3.03 -6.68
CA PRO A 278 22.18 3.46 -7.36
C PRO A 278 22.10 4.99 -7.48
N ARG A 279 23.01 5.69 -6.82
CA ARG A 279 23.26 7.11 -7.10
C ARG A 279 23.68 7.16 -8.56
N ARG A 280 22.80 7.62 -9.46
CA ARG A 280 23.22 8.00 -10.81
C ARG A 280 24.32 9.02 -10.64
N ALA A 281 25.50 8.67 -11.14
CA ALA A 281 26.62 9.58 -11.27
C ALA A 281 26.13 10.82 -12.01
N ARG A 282 26.34 11.98 -11.44
CA ARG A 282 26.20 13.26 -12.14
C ARG A 282 27.30 13.25 -13.21
N SER A 283 26.94 13.08 -14.46
CA SER A 283 27.79 13.46 -15.56
C SER A 283 27.97 14.97 -15.49
N SER A 284 29.19 15.36 -15.25
CA SER A 284 29.72 16.73 -15.42
C SER A 284 29.53 17.21 -16.86
#